data_6083c89d859626aae407d629430442ac
#
_entry.id   6083c89d859626aae407d629430442ac
#
_cell.length_a   1.000
_cell.length_b   1.000
_cell.length_c   1.000
_cell.angle_alpha   90.00
_cell.angle_beta   90.00
_cell.angle_gamma   90.00
#
_symmetry.space_group_name_H-M   'P 1'
#
loop_
_entity.id
_entity.type
_entity.pdbx_description
1 polymer ?
#
loop_
_entity_poly.entity_id
_entity_poly.type
_entity_poly.pdbx_seq_one_letter_code
_entity_poly.pdbx_strand_id
1 'polypeptide(L)'
;MESRWDQSIVDSIDEDDLSMRVYTSNLLGSDEDLVLHGGGNTSVKSVGKSIFGDTESVLFIKGSGWDLRSIEKAGFPATRMEQLLKLCELESLTDTEMMSQLRLSLLDPKSPTPSVEAILHALIPYKFVDHTHADAVVTISNSPNGKETLKRLFGDEVLILPYVMPGFILAKQVATATESIDWSAIKGIVLLNHGILTFGDDAKTSYDSMINLVDTAEKFLLSKMDEHTIAKVDASITEQDCLQLTQLRRRAGEFFEGPVLVRLNSSDTAVGFSALDNFEDLITRGPLTPDHTIHTKAFGAAFHCNPSLELENFRDKYERYFVDHASEGLQMLDLMPRFGAWQKKGLIYFSGNVKRLNVIENIVGHTIKAIQLSETIGGWCALPKEKLFEVEYWELEQAKLKTNKTKLTFEGKVALVTGAASGIGEACVTELSAQGAAVIALDIDPRLGELFQESSVFTQQCDVTSTADIQASLLRGVQHFGGLDI
;
A
#
# COMPACT_ATOMS: atom_id res chain seq x y z
N MET A 1 -14.75 -13.20 -4.32
CA MET A 1 -13.46 -13.75 -3.80
C MET A 1 -13.60 -15.23 -3.51
N GLU A 2 -12.55 -16.04 -3.70
CA GLU A 2 -12.59 -17.48 -3.44
C GLU A 2 -11.51 -17.85 -2.42
N SER A 3 -11.82 -18.85 -1.56
CA SER A 3 -10.86 -19.36 -0.59
C SER A 3 -9.70 -20.09 -1.32
N ARG A 4 -8.46 -19.75 -0.95
CA ARG A 4 -7.24 -20.41 -1.42
C ARG A 4 -6.69 -21.42 -0.42
N TRP A 5 -7.52 -21.85 0.55
CA TRP A 5 -7.14 -22.86 1.52
C TRP A 5 -6.88 -24.20 0.83
N ASP A 6 -5.71 -24.77 1.07
CA ASP A 6 -5.31 -26.09 0.56
C ASP A 6 -5.01 -27.05 1.71
N GLN A 7 -5.88 -28.04 1.89
CA GLN A 7 -5.74 -28.99 2.97
C GLN A 7 -4.48 -29.87 2.84
N SER A 8 -4.02 -30.11 1.61
CA SER A 8 -2.81 -30.91 1.39
C SER A 8 -1.54 -30.19 1.87
N ILE A 9 -1.52 -28.85 1.77
CA ILE A 9 -0.44 -28.02 2.32
C ILE A 9 -0.54 -28.04 3.85
N VAL A 10 -1.73 -27.87 4.40
CA VAL A 10 -1.96 -27.88 5.86
C VAL A 10 -1.51 -29.19 6.49
N ASP A 11 -1.80 -30.33 5.86
CA ASP A 11 -1.39 -31.66 6.34
C ASP A 11 0.14 -31.85 6.31
N SER A 12 0.87 -30.99 5.61
CA SER A 12 2.35 -31.01 5.53
C SER A 12 3.03 -29.99 6.45
N ILE A 13 2.28 -29.08 7.06
CA ILE A 13 2.81 -28.05 7.96
C ILE A 13 3.01 -28.65 9.35
N ASP A 14 4.07 -28.21 10.07
CA ASP A 14 4.28 -28.56 11.48
C ASP A 14 3.03 -28.25 12.30
N GLU A 15 2.64 -29.16 13.21
CA GLU A 15 1.48 -29.02 14.10
C GLU A 15 1.70 -27.93 15.17
N ASP A 16 2.22 -26.76 14.80
CA ASP A 16 2.33 -25.62 15.69
C ASP A 16 1.53 -24.42 15.18
N ASP A 17 0.99 -23.67 16.11
CA ASP A 17 0.13 -22.52 15.85
C ASP A 17 0.80 -21.45 14.99
N LEU A 18 2.11 -21.24 15.14
CA LEU A 18 2.85 -20.23 14.42
C LEU A 18 3.07 -20.61 12.95
N SER A 19 3.32 -21.90 12.64
CA SER A 19 3.39 -22.41 11.28
C SER A 19 2.07 -22.19 10.55
N MET A 20 0.96 -22.51 11.21
CA MET A 20 -0.38 -22.28 10.67
C MET A 20 -0.66 -20.78 10.49
N ARG A 21 -0.19 -19.91 11.41
CA ARG A 21 -0.32 -18.46 11.29
C ARG A 21 0.45 -17.92 10.09
N VAL A 22 1.67 -18.40 9.85
CA VAL A 22 2.47 -18.04 8.66
C VAL A 22 1.70 -18.41 7.38
N TYR A 23 1.21 -19.63 7.30
CA TYR A 23 0.45 -20.12 6.12
C TYR A 23 -0.76 -19.23 5.81
N THR A 24 -1.63 -18.98 6.78
CA THR A 24 -2.82 -18.15 6.54
C THR A 24 -2.47 -16.68 6.28
N SER A 25 -1.39 -16.17 6.85
CA SER A 25 -0.89 -14.82 6.54
C SER A 25 -0.41 -14.72 5.10
N ASN A 26 0.31 -15.74 4.61
CA ASN A 26 0.74 -15.76 3.20
C ASN A 26 -0.46 -15.89 2.25
N LEU A 27 -1.52 -16.63 2.61
CA LEU A 27 -2.76 -16.68 1.82
C LEU A 27 -3.39 -15.28 1.71
N LEU A 28 -3.55 -14.56 2.82
CA LEU A 28 -4.12 -13.21 2.85
C LEU A 28 -3.23 -12.22 2.06
N GLY A 29 -1.92 -12.24 2.32
CA GLY A 29 -0.97 -11.34 1.66
C GLY A 29 -0.73 -11.64 0.18
N SER A 30 -1.11 -12.83 -0.31
CA SER A 30 -1.02 -13.18 -1.73
C SER A 30 -2.17 -12.63 -2.57
N ASP A 31 -3.17 -12.03 -1.93
CA ASP A 31 -4.29 -11.37 -2.59
C ASP A 31 -4.20 -9.85 -2.39
N GLU A 32 -3.89 -9.15 -3.47
CA GLU A 32 -3.69 -7.70 -3.43
C GLU A 32 -4.99 -6.92 -3.16
N ASP A 33 -6.16 -7.50 -3.46
CA ASP A 33 -7.46 -6.93 -3.08
C ASP A 33 -7.76 -7.07 -1.56
N LEU A 34 -6.96 -7.84 -0.80
CA LEU A 34 -7.01 -7.94 0.67
C LEU A 34 -5.95 -7.09 1.36
N VAL A 35 -4.70 -7.13 0.87
CA VAL A 35 -3.56 -6.49 1.53
C VAL A 35 -2.54 -6.01 0.51
N LEU A 36 -2.11 -4.76 0.64
CA LEU A 36 -1.04 -4.16 -0.14
C LEU A 36 0.17 -3.77 0.74
N HIS A 37 1.37 -4.05 0.24
CA HIS A 37 2.65 -3.45 0.67
C HIS A 37 2.86 -3.28 2.19
N GLY A 38 2.71 -4.33 2.95
CA GLY A 38 2.94 -4.29 4.40
C GLY A 38 1.76 -3.79 5.23
N GLY A 39 0.64 -3.41 4.58
CA GLY A 39 -0.64 -3.16 5.23
C GLY A 39 -1.18 -4.40 5.94
N GLY A 40 -2.24 -4.24 6.74
CA GLY A 40 -2.84 -5.31 7.51
C GLY A 40 -1.87 -5.98 8.49
N ASN A 41 -2.37 -6.82 9.34
CA ASN A 41 -1.58 -7.62 10.26
C ASN A 41 -2.38 -8.83 10.78
N THR A 42 -1.66 -9.80 11.27
CA THR A 42 -2.23 -11.07 11.73
C THR A 42 -1.54 -11.51 13.01
N SER A 43 -2.24 -12.26 13.83
CA SER A 43 -1.69 -12.77 15.09
C SER A 43 -2.20 -14.12 15.47
N VAL A 44 -1.48 -14.80 16.36
CA VAL A 44 -1.92 -16.00 17.04
C VAL A 44 -1.54 -15.97 18.52
N LYS A 45 -2.49 -16.31 19.39
CA LYS A 45 -2.27 -16.49 20.80
C LYS A 45 -1.78 -17.89 21.09
N SER A 46 -0.75 -18.01 21.90
CA SER A 46 -0.14 -19.28 22.27
C SER A 46 0.49 -19.20 23.66
N VAL A 47 1.28 -20.18 24.01
CA VAL A 47 2.06 -20.19 25.25
C VAL A 47 3.55 -20.21 24.91
N GLY A 48 4.30 -19.39 25.62
CA GLY A 48 5.76 -19.34 25.57
C GLY A 48 6.37 -19.77 26.91
N LYS A 49 7.69 -19.92 26.93
CA LYS A 49 8.43 -20.12 28.19
C LYS A 49 9.33 -18.92 28.44
N SER A 50 9.28 -18.41 29.67
CA SER A 50 10.23 -17.39 30.13
C SER A 50 11.64 -17.99 30.24
N ILE A 51 12.65 -17.12 30.38
CA ILE A 51 14.03 -17.53 30.66
C ILE A 51 14.15 -18.36 31.98
N PHE A 52 13.17 -18.23 32.87
CA PHE A 52 13.10 -18.94 34.16
C PHE A 52 12.37 -20.29 34.03
N GLY A 53 11.81 -20.62 32.84
CA GLY A 53 11.07 -21.84 32.59
C GLY A 53 9.57 -21.74 32.89
N ASP A 54 9.09 -20.58 33.35
CA ASP A 54 7.67 -20.35 33.61
C ASP A 54 6.88 -20.29 32.29
N THR A 55 5.65 -20.79 32.32
CA THR A 55 4.74 -20.69 31.18
C THR A 55 4.08 -19.31 31.16
N GLU A 56 4.21 -18.60 30.05
CA GLU A 56 3.63 -17.29 29.83
C GLU A 56 2.66 -17.31 28.65
N SER A 57 1.53 -16.61 28.76
CA SER A 57 0.64 -16.37 27.62
C SER A 57 1.27 -15.36 26.68
N VAL A 58 1.40 -15.69 25.40
CA VAL A 58 2.05 -14.87 24.40
C VAL A 58 1.15 -14.58 23.22
N LEU A 59 1.34 -13.42 22.63
CA LEU A 59 0.79 -13.06 21.32
C LEU A 59 1.94 -13.02 20.33
N PHE A 60 1.90 -13.91 19.34
CA PHE A 60 2.72 -13.78 18.13
C PHE A 60 1.95 -12.87 17.17
N ILE A 61 2.52 -11.71 16.85
CA ILE A 61 1.89 -10.73 15.97
C ILE A 61 2.87 -10.27 14.91
N LYS A 62 2.36 -9.96 13.70
CA LYS A 62 3.18 -9.41 12.62
C LYS A 62 4.07 -8.27 13.11
N GLY A 63 5.35 -8.38 12.83
CA GLY A 63 6.34 -7.33 13.06
C GLY A 63 6.21 -6.19 12.05
N SER A 64 6.50 -4.97 12.51
CA SER A 64 6.50 -3.78 11.64
C SER A 64 7.47 -3.95 10.47
N GLY A 65 7.04 -3.59 9.27
CA GLY A 65 7.83 -3.65 8.03
C GLY A 65 7.85 -5.00 7.32
N TRP A 66 7.25 -6.05 7.87
CA TRP A 66 7.05 -7.32 7.17
C TRP A 66 5.83 -7.26 6.26
N ASP A 67 5.93 -7.93 5.11
CA ASP A 67 4.82 -8.13 4.18
C ASP A 67 4.16 -9.49 4.45
N LEU A 68 2.82 -9.53 4.55
CA LEU A 68 2.09 -10.77 4.81
C LEU A 68 2.31 -11.82 3.72
N ARG A 69 2.53 -11.41 2.47
CA ARG A 69 2.78 -12.31 1.33
C ARG A 69 4.01 -13.20 1.52
N SER A 70 5.04 -12.67 2.19
CA SER A 70 6.34 -13.33 2.36
C SER A 70 6.77 -13.46 3.80
N ILE A 71 5.86 -13.24 4.76
CA ILE A 71 6.19 -13.34 6.17
C ILE A 71 6.56 -14.78 6.57
N GLU A 72 7.56 -14.88 7.42
CA GLU A 72 8.05 -16.12 8.01
C GLU A 72 7.89 -16.10 9.54
N LYS A 73 8.17 -17.22 10.22
CA LYS A 73 8.11 -17.28 11.70
C LYS A 73 8.90 -16.17 12.38
N ALA A 74 10.06 -15.79 11.83
CA ALA A 74 10.90 -14.69 12.34
C ALA A 74 10.20 -13.31 12.27
N GLY A 75 9.21 -13.15 11.41
CA GLY A 75 8.38 -11.96 11.28
C GLY A 75 7.29 -11.81 12.33
N PHE A 76 7.11 -12.80 13.22
CA PHE A 76 6.13 -12.80 14.30
C PHE A 76 6.80 -12.72 15.68
N PRO A 77 7.18 -11.53 16.14
CA PRO A 77 7.68 -11.36 17.50
C PRO A 77 6.67 -11.86 18.54
N ALA A 78 7.17 -12.59 19.55
CA ALA A 78 6.38 -13.00 20.69
C ALA A 78 6.31 -11.88 21.74
N THR A 79 5.12 -11.47 22.12
CA THR A 79 4.84 -10.42 23.09
C THR A 79 4.06 -10.98 24.28
N ARG A 80 4.32 -10.48 25.52
CA ARG A 80 3.62 -10.89 26.72
C ARG A 80 2.18 -10.37 26.73
N MET A 81 1.22 -11.28 26.69
CA MET A 81 -0.21 -10.96 26.68
C MET A 81 -0.64 -10.12 27.88
N GLU A 82 -0.19 -10.49 29.09
CA GLU A 82 -0.53 -9.77 30.31
C GLU A 82 -0.14 -8.30 30.26
N GLN A 83 1.05 -8.00 29.72
CA GLN A 83 1.51 -6.63 29.58
C GLN A 83 0.65 -5.85 28.57
N LEU A 84 0.33 -6.44 27.42
CA LEU A 84 -0.51 -5.79 26.41
C LEU A 84 -1.91 -5.47 26.94
N LEU A 85 -2.52 -6.40 27.69
CA LEU A 85 -3.84 -6.20 28.28
C LEU A 85 -3.82 -5.10 29.36
N LYS A 86 -2.78 -5.04 30.22
CA LYS A 86 -2.61 -3.98 31.20
C LYS A 86 -2.47 -2.59 30.56
N LEU A 87 -1.86 -2.49 29.37
CA LEU A 87 -1.79 -1.20 28.67
C LEU A 87 -3.19 -0.68 28.32
N CYS A 88 -4.15 -1.57 28.03
CA CYS A 88 -5.52 -1.18 27.75
C CYS A 88 -6.27 -0.54 28.93
N GLU A 89 -5.82 -0.78 30.16
CA GLU A 89 -6.42 -0.18 31.37
C GLU A 89 -6.06 1.31 31.52
N LEU A 90 -4.99 1.77 30.87
CA LEU A 90 -4.55 3.17 30.93
C LEU A 90 -5.61 4.09 30.28
N GLU A 91 -5.74 5.32 30.80
CA GLU A 91 -6.63 6.34 30.23
C GLU A 91 -6.09 6.88 28.90
N SER A 92 -4.79 7.11 28.82
CA SER A 92 -4.10 7.63 27.65
C SER A 92 -2.68 7.08 27.56
N LEU A 93 -2.14 7.06 26.36
CA LEU A 93 -0.78 6.64 26.07
C LEU A 93 -0.32 7.38 24.82
N THR A 94 0.83 8.02 24.87
CA THR A 94 1.44 8.62 23.67
C THR A 94 2.00 7.53 22.76
N ASP A 95 2.14 7.82 21.48
CA ASP A 95 2.69 6.86 20.51
C ASP A 95 4.11 6.41 20.89
N THR A 96 4.96 7.34 21.36
CA THR A 96 6.32 7.03 21.82
C THR A 96 6.31 6.09 23.02
N GLU A 97 5.44 6.35 24.01
CA GLU A 97 5.27 5.47 25.16
C GLU A 97 4.70 4.11 24.74
N MET A 98 3.67 4.09 23.89
CA MET A 98 3.10 2.84 23.35
C MET A 98 4.18 2.00 22.69
N MET A 99 4.95 2.57 21.76
CA MET A 99 6.02 1.84 21.06
C MET A 99 7.10 1.34 22.01
N SER A 100 7.43 2.12 23.05
CA SER A 100 8.36 1.70 24.09
C SER A 100 7.82 0.50 24.87
N GLN A 101 6.54 0.54 25.28
CA GLN A 101 5.89 -0.55 26.00
C GLN A 101 5.73 -1.81 25.14
N LEU A 102 5.39 -1.66 23.85
CA LEU A 102 5.34 -2.79 22.91
C LEU A 102 6.70 -3.49 22.81
N ARG A 103 7.81 -2.74 22.75
CA ARG A 103 9.16 -3.33 22.77
C ARG A 103 9.51 -4.00 24.09
N LEU A 104 9.10 -3.42 25.22
CA LEU A 104 9.29 -4.01 26.53
C LEU A 104 8.47 -5.30 26.72
N SER A 105 7.36 -5.46 26.01
CA SER A 105 6.56 -6.68 26.04
C SER A 105 7.19 -7.87 25.29
N LEU A 106 8.24 -7.65 24.48
CA LEU A 106 8.92 -8.72 23.74
C LEU A 106 9.54 -9.76 24.69
N LEU A 107 9.43 -11.03 24.32
CA LEU A 107 10.16 -12.11 24.99
C LEU A 107 11.64 -12.08 24.60
N ASP A 108 11.93 -11.85 23.31
CA ASP A 108 13.29 -11.63 22.81
C ASP A 108 13.42 -10.18 22.30
N PRO A 109 14.24 -9.34 22.95
CA PRO A 109 14.43 -7.94 22.57
C PRO A 109 15.07 -7.74 21.20
N LYS A 110 15.61 -8.81 20.58
CA LYS A 110 16.16 -8.77 19.21
C LYS A 110 15.10 -8.98 18.13
N SER A 111 13.90 -9.43 18.52
CA SER A 111 12.77 -9.61 17.59
C SER A 111 12.37 -8.30 16.92
N PRO A 112 11.72 -8.36 15.74
CA PRO A 112 11.13 -7.18 15.11
C PRO A 112 10.20 -6.43 16.07
N THR A 113 10.07 -5.12 15.89
CA THR A 113 9.08 -4.33 16.63
C THR A 113 7.68 -4.82 16.32
N PRO A 114 6.83 -5.12 17.32
CA PRO A 114 5.45 -5.57 17.09
C PRO A 114 4.62 -4.51 16.33
N SER A 115 3.57 -4.94 15.63
CA SER A 115 2.58 -4.02 15.06
C SER A 115 2.04 -3.06 16.12
N VAL A 116 1.75 -1.82 15.72
CA VAL A 116 1.09 -0.81 16.58
C VAL A 116 -0.30 -1.26 17.06
N GLU A 117 -0.89 -2.25 16.41
CA GLU A 117 -2.19 -2.83 16.74
C GLU A 117 -2.10 -4.07 17.66
N ALA A 118 -0.92 -4.35 18.23
CA ALA A 118 -0.74 -5.51 19.12
C ALA A 118 -1.70 -5.51 20.31
N ILE A 119 -2.01 -4.32 20.87
CA ILE A 119 -2.96 -4.19 21.98
C ILE A 119 -4.38 -4.59 21.51
N LEU A 120 -4.80 -4.13 20.34
CA LEU A 120 -6.08 -4.48 19.73
C LEU A 120 -6.22 -6.00 19.53
N HIS A 121 -5.19 -6.64 18.96
CA HIS A 121 -5.19 -8.09 18.77
C HIS A 121 -5.22 -8.87 20.09
N ALA A 122 -4.57 -8.35 21.12
CA ALA A 122 -4.60 -8.97 22.45
C ALA A 122 -6.00 -8.96 23.09
N LEU A 123 -6.79 -7.90 22.84
CA LEU A 123 -8.16 -7.73 23.38
C LEU A 123 -9.17 -8.74 22.82
N ILE A 124 -9.06 -9.08 21.54
CA ILE A 124 -9.99 -10.02 20.89
C ILE A 124 -9.80 -11.40 21.50
N PRO A 125 -10.84 -12.05 22.09
CA PRO A 125 -10.67 -13.26 22.93
C PRO A 125 -10.40 -14.55 22.14
N TYR A 126 -10.22 -14.48 20.84
CA TYR A 126 -9.97 -15.61 19.96
C TYR A 126 -8.49 -15.85 19.74
N LYS A 127 -8.13 -17.10 19.40
CA LYS A 127 -6.75 -17.53 19.21
C LYS A 127 -6.09 -16.90 17.98
N PHE A 128 -6.78 -16.93 16.84
CA PHE A 128 -6.32 -16.34 15.57
C PHE A 128 -7.09 -15.07 15.30
N VAL A 129 -6.36 -14.01 14.91
CA VAL A 129 -6.94 -12.73 14.53
C VAL A 129 -6.28 -12.25 13.24
N ASP A 130 -7.10 -11.94 12.25
CA ASP A 130 -6.72 -11.42 10.95
C ASP A 130 -7.23 -9.99 10.81
N HIS A 131 -6.38 -9.10 10.32
CA HIS A 131 -6.73 -7.74 9.94
C HIS A 131 -6.24 -7.46 8.53
N THR A 132 -7.15 -7.04 7.66
CA THR A 132 -6.87 -6.67 6.28
C THR A 132 -7.47 -5.32 5.94
N HIS A 133 -6.91 -4.68 4.90
CA HIS A 133 -7.45 -3.46 4.31
C HIS A 133 -8.25 -3.78 3.03
N ALA A 134 -9.10 -4.80 3.08
CA ALA A 134 -9.79 -5.36 1.92
C ALA A 134 -10.49 -4.29 1.09
N ASP A 135 -10.10 -4.15 -0.18
CA ASP A 135 -10.54 -3.11 -1.12
C ASP A 135 -12.06 -2.96 -1.17
N ALA A 136 -12.78 -4.09 -1.25
CA ALA A 136 -14.22 -4.06 -1.38
C ALA A 136 -14.91 -3.48 -0.13
N VAL A 137 -14.45 -3.87 1.06
CA VAL A 137 -15.00 -3.37 2.34
C VAL A 137 -14.67 -1.90 2.51
N VAL A 138 -13.43 -1.51 2.22
CA VAL A 138 -12.98 -0.12 2.35
C VAL A 138 -13.62 0.77 1.30
N THR A 139 -13.83 0.29 0.07
CA THR A 139 -14.58 1.02 -0.98
C THR A 139 -15.99 1.36 -0.52
N ILE A 140 -16.73 0.40 0.04
CA ILE A 140 -18.06 0.66 0.57
C ILE A 140 -18.00 1.64 1.75
N SER A 141 -17.06 1.43 2.65
CA SER A 141 -16.83 2.28 3.82
C SER A 141 -16.54 3.75 3.45
N ASN A 142 -15.84 3.96 2.33
CA ASN A 142 -15.51 5.27 1.76
C ASN A 142 -16.63 5.84 0.86
N SER A 143 -17.89 5.50 1.11
CA SER A 143 -19.05 6.08 0.44
C SER A 143 -19.94 6.83 1.43
N PRO A 144 -20.79 7.79 0.96
CA PRO A 144 -21.62 8.61 1.85
C PRO A 144 -22.54 7.81 2.80
N ASN A 145 -23.01 6.63 2.37
CA ASN A 145 -23.85 5.74 3.17
C ASN A 145 -23.12 4.42 3.48
N GLY A 146 -21.80 4.47 3.62
CA GLY A 146 -20.96 3.27 3.76
C GLY A 146 -21.32 2.45 5.00
N LYS A 147 -21.48 3.09 6.15
CA LYS A 147 -21.86 2.44 7.41
C LYS A 147 -23.20 1.71 7.31
N GLU A 148 -24.22 2.38 6.79
CA GLU A 148 -25.57 1.81 6.61
C GLU A 148 -25.56 0.68 5.60
N THR A 149 -24.77 0.79 4.55
CA THR A 149 -24.62 -0.25 3.54
C THR A 149 -23.94 -1.49 4.11
N LEU A 150 -22.82 -1.33 4.83
CA LEU A 150 -22.13 -2.42 5.51
C LEU A 150 -23.04 -3.10 6.57
N LYS A 151 -23.81 -2.30 7.35
CA LYS A 151 -24.76 -2.85 8.32
C LYS A 151 -25.85 -3.68 7.65
N ARG A 152 -26.34 -3.25 6.48
CA ARG A 152 -27.32 -4.03 5.71
C ARG A 152 -26.75 -5.32 5.13
N LEU A 153 -25.48 -5.30 4.70
CA LEU A 153 -24.81 -6.45 4.11
C LEU A 153 -24.45 -7.52 5.15
N PHE A 154 -23.95 -7.09 6.30
CA PHE A 154 -23.38 -8.00 7.30
C PHE A 154 -24.31 -8.24 8.50
N GLY A 155 -25.41 -7.46 8.62
CA GLY A 155 -26.33 -7.60 9.75
C GLY A 155 -25.67 -7.35 11.10
N ASP A 156 -26.07 -8.16 12.08
CA ASP A 156 -25.52 -8.09 13.45
C ASP A 156 -24.29 -8.98 13.65
N GLU A 157 -23.87 -9.73 12.62
CA GLU A 157 -22.69 -10.58 12.68
C GLU A 157 -21.36 -9.78 12.58
N VAL A 158 -21.41 -8.47 12.29
CA VAL A 158 -20.22 -7.62 12.19
C VAL A 158 -20.43 -6.33 12.98
N LEU A 159 -19.49 -6.05 13.89
CA LEU A 159 -19.42 -4.78 14.59
C LEU A 159 -18.82 -3.72 13.65
N ILE A 160 -19.46 -2.56 13.52
CA ILE A 160 -18.99 -1.46 12.66
C ILE A 160 -18.62 -0.28 13.54
N LEU A 161 -17.34 0.09 13.52
CA LEU A 161 -16.77 1.19 14.33
C LEU A 161 -16.36 2.37 13.45
N PRO A 162 -16.58 3.62 13.92
CA PRO A 162 -16.09 4.80 13.21
C PRO A 162 -14.56 4.83 13.17
N TYR A 163 -14.02 5.57 12.20
CA TYR A 163 -12.57 5.77 12.10
C TYR A 163 -12.01 6.47 13.33
N VAL A 164 -10.93 5.94 13.84
CA VAL A 164 -10.00 6.60 14.75
C VAL A 164 -8.57 6.27 14.34
N MET A 165 -7.63 7.08 14.80
CA MET A 165 -6.20 6.87 14.54
C MET A 165 -5.78 5.48 15.01
N PRO A 166 -5.04 4.70 14.19
CA PRO A 166 -4.49 3.39 14.59
C PRO A 166 -3.63 3.48 15.85
N GLY A 167 -3.47 2.35 16.55
CA GLY A 167 -2.67 2.27 17.76
C GLY A 167 -3.51 2.30 19.03
N PHE A 168 -3.09 3.04 20.06
CA PHE A 168 -3.72 2.99 21.39
C PHE A 168 -5.19 3.45 21.37
N ILE A 169 -5.49 4.54 20.67
CA ILE A 169 -6.85 5.09 20.61
C ILE A 169 -7.82 4.07 19.99
N LEU A 170 -7.40 3.38 18.92
CA LEU A 170 -8.18 2.32 18.30
C LEU A 170 -8.41 1.14 19.25
N ALA A 171 -7.39 0.71 19.97
CA ALA A 171 -7.53 -0.35 20.97
C ALA A 171 -8.52 0.01 22.07
N LYS A 172 -8.49 1.26 22.57
CA LYS A 172 -9.46 1.77 23.56
C LYS A 172 -10.88 1.80 23.00
N GLN A 173 -11.06 2.24 21.76
CA GLN A 173 -12.38 2.26 21.11
C GLN A 173 -12.96 0.85 21.02
N VAL A 174 -12.16 -0.12 20.58
CA VAL A 174 -12.59 -1.52 20.47
C VAL A 174 -12.90 -2.08 21.85
N ALA A 175 -12.05 -1.86 22.87
CA ALA A 175 -12.28 -2.29 24.24
C ALA A 175 -13.64 -1.79 24.75
N THR A 176 -13.90 -0.49 24.62
CA THR A 176 -15.15 0.11 25.08
C THR A 176 -16.37 -0.42 24.30
N ALA A 177 -16.25 -0.57 22.98
CA ALA A 177 -17.34 -1.06 22.14
C ALA A 177 -17.69 -2.54 22.39
N THR A 178 -16.74 -3.29 22.93
CA THR A 178 -16.88 -4.75 23.15
C THR A 178 -17.05 -5.16 24.61
N GLU A 179 -17.14 -4.22 25.54
CA GLU A 179 -17.31 -4.49 27.00
C GLU A 179 -18.47 -5.43 27.32
N SER A 180 -19.60 -5.31 26.59
CA SER A 180 -20.81 -6.11 26.82
C SER A 180 -21.24 -6.93 25.59
N ILE A 181 -20.34 -7.10 24.61
CA ILE A 181 -20.67 -7.82 23.38
C ILE A 181 -20.63 -9.32 23.60
N ASP A 182 -21.57 -10.01 23.00
CA ASP A 182 -21.45 -11.46 22.84
C ASP A 182 -20.53 -11.78 21.67
N TRP A 183 -19.28 -12.12 21.97
CA TRP A 183 -18.27 -12.44 20.97
C TRP A 183 -18.65 -13.62 20.08
N SER A 184 -19.48 -14.55 20.57
CA SER A 184 -19.92 -15.70 19.78
C SER A 184 -20.95 -15.31 18.70
N ALA A 185 -21.57 -14.14 18.82
CA ALA A 185 -22.54 -13.64 17.87
C ALA A 185 -21.90 -12.86 16.69
N ILE A 186 -20.63 -12.48 16.80
CA ILE A 186 -19.94 -11.68 15.76
C ILE A 186 -18.82 -12.48 15.10
N LYS A 187 -18.64 -12.27 13.79
CA LYS A 187 -17.61 -12.88 12.94
C LYS A 187 -16.47 -11.93 12.61
N GLY A 188 -16.68 -10.63 12.83
CA GLY A 188 -15.68 -9.62 12.49
C GLY A 188 -16.03 -8.22 12.98
N ILE A 189 -15.06 -7.33 12.81
CA ILE A 189 -15.16 -5.90 13.13
C ILE A 189 -14.74 -5.11 11.90
N VAL A 190 -15.60 -4.25 11.38
CA VAL A 190 -15.22 -3.28 10.35
C VAL A 190 -14.83 -1.97 11.02
N LEU A 191 -13.64 -1.50 10.67
CA LEU A 191 -13.13 -0.17 10.99
C LEU A 191 -13.36 0.72 9.78
N LEU A 192 -14.32 1.65 9.85
CA LEU A 192 -14.65 2.53 8.72
C LEU A 192 -13.42 3.29 8.23
N ASN A 193 -13.27 3.42 6.92
CA ASN A 193 -12.12 4.06 6.23
C ASN A 193 -10.75 3.43 6.54
N HIS A 194 -10.70 2.22 7.11
CA HIS A 194 -9.46 1.58 7.50
C HIS A 194 -9.38 0.12 7.01
N GLY A 195 -10.26 -0.75 7.50
CA GLY A 195 -10.20 -2.16 7.16
C GLY A 195 -11.19 -3.03 7.91
N ILE A 196 -10.90 -4.33 7.97
CA ILE A 196 -11.73 -5.34 8.62
C ILE A 196 -10.85 -6.29 9.44
N LEU A 197 -11.37 -6.69 10.62
CA LEU A 197 -10.82 -7.77 11.43
C LEU A 197 -11.76 -8.97 11.41
N THR A 198 -11.18 -10.17 11.37
CA THR A 198 -11.88 -11.45 11.63
C THR A 198 -11.07 -12.28 12.61
N PHE A 199 -11.70 -13.28 13.20
CA PHE A 199 -11.08 -14.04 14.26
C PHE A 199 -11.71 -15.42 14.40
N GLY A 200 -10.99 -16.34 15.05
CA GLY A 200 -11.45 -17.69 15.34
C GLY A 200 -10.50 -18.44 16.28
N ASP A 201 -10.99 -19.54 16.86
CA ASP A 201 -10.15 -20.41 17.71
C ASP A 201 -9.23 -21.32 16.88
N ASP A 202 -9.49 -21.45 15.59
CA ASP A 202 -8.60 -22.06 14.61
C ASP A 202 -8.35 -21.12 13.43
N ALA A 203 -7.25 -21.34 12.73
CA ALA A 203 -6.77 -20.50 11.64
C ALA A 203 -7.73 -20.46 10.44
N LYS A 204 -8.36 -21.62 10.16
CA LYS A 204 -9.30 -21.75 9.03
C LYS A 204 -10.56 -20.94 9.26
N THR A 205 -11.13 -20.98 10.45
CA THR A 205 -12.32 -20.21 10.83
C THR A 205 -12.09 -18.70 10.68
N SER A 206 -10.93 -18.19 11.16
CA SER A 206 -10.58 -16.79 11.00
C SER A 206 -10.43 -16.39 9.52
N TYR A 207 -9.66 -17.18 8.76
CA TYR A 207 -9.43 -16.96 7.32
C TYR A 207 -10.73 -17.04 6.50
N ASP A 208 -11.52 -18.10 6.66
CA ASP A 208 -12.77 -18.28 5.92
C ASP A 208 -13.78 -17.17 6.24
N SER A 209 -13.81 -16.67 7.49
CA SER A 209 -14.63 -15.51 7.86
C SER A 209 -14.22 -14.24 7.07
N MET A 210 -12.91 -13.99 6.94
CA MET A 210 -12.38 -12.90 6.12
C MET A 210 -12.83 -13.02 4.68
N ILE A 211 -12.59 -14.18 4.05
CA ILE A 211 -12.95 -14.42 2.65
C ILE A 211 -14.45 -14.26 2.42
N ASN A 212 -15.29 -14.81 3.30
CA ASN A 212 -16.75 -14.74 3.14
C ASN A 212 -17.31 -13.31 3.29
N LEU A 213 -16.79 -12.54 4.24
CA LEU A 213 -17.23 -11.13 4.42
C LEU A 213 -16.78 -10.26 3.24
N VAL A 214 -15.53 -10.43 2.79
CA VAL A 214 -15.03 -9.68 1.63
C VAL A 214 -15.75 -10.08 0.35
N ASP A 215 -15.98 -11.38 0.11
CA ASP A 215 -16.77 -11.87 -1.04
C ASP A 215 -18.19 -11.27 -1.07
N THR A 216 -18.82 -11.13 0.09
CA THR A 216 -20.12 -10.47 0.21
C THR A 216 -20.09 -8.99 -0.22
N ALA A 217 -19.03 -8.27 0.20
CA ALA A 217 -18.80 -6.89 -0.20
C ALA A 217 -18.50 -6.77 -1.71
N GLU A 218 -17.64 -7.65 -2.25
CA GLU A 218 -17.34 -7.70 -3.69
C GLU A 218 -18.59 -7.95 -4.53
N LYS A 219 -19.38 -8.96 -4.17
CA LYS A 219 -20.64 -9.27 -4.88
C LYS A 219 -21.60 -8.10 -4.87
N PHE A 220 -21.67 -7.37 -3.77
CA PHE A 220 -22.48 -6.15 -3.70
C PHE A 220 -21.96 -5.10 -4.70
N LEU A 221 -20.65 -4.78 -4.70
CA LEU A 221 -20.08 -3.82 -5.63
C LEU A 221 -20.29 -4.26 -7.09
N LEU A 222 -19.98 -5.53 -7.41
CA LEU A 222 -20.19 -6.09 -8.74
C LEU A 222 -21.64 -6.00 -9.20
N SER A 223 -22.62 -6.14 -8.29
CA SER A 223 -24.05 -5.99 -8.61
C SER A 223 -24.46 -4.57 -8.98
N LYS A 224 -23.61 -3.57 -8.73
CA LYS A 224 -23.81 -2.16 -9.06
C LYS A 224 -23.05 -1.71 -10.29
N MET A 225 -22.12 -2.54 -10.77
CA MET A 225 -21.35 -2.25 -11.98
C MET A 225 -22.17 -2.48 -13.24
N ASP A 226 -21.87 -1.66 -14.24
CA ASP A 226 -22.19 -1.90 -15.64
C ASP A 226 -20.87 -1.97 -16.44
N GLU A 227 -20.96 -2.15 -17.75
CA GLU A 227 -19.79 -2.26 -18.64
C GLU A 227 -18.95 -0.97 -18.73
N HIS A 228 -19.48 0.17 -18.24
CA HIS A 228 -18.84 1.48 -18.29
C HIS A 228 -18.35 1.94 -16.92
N THR A 229 -18.63 1.20 -15.85
CA THR A 229 -18.25 1.57 -14.48
C THR A 229 -16.74 1.81 -14.33
N ILE A 230 -15.92 0.91 -14.89
CA ILE A 230 -14.49 1.14 -15.00
C ILE A 230 -14.23 1.70 -16.40
N ALA A 231 -14.00 2.99 -16.48
CA ALA A 231 -13.76 3.68 -17.74
C ALA A 231 -12.53 3.13 -18.46
N LYS A 232 -12.66 2.86 -19.74
CA LYS A 232 -11.59 2.35 -20.61
C LYS A 232 -11.58 3.16 -21.89
N VAL A 233 -10.42 3.72 -22.20
CA VAL A 233 -10.20 4.51 -23.42
C VAL A 233 -8.80 4.19 -23.93
N ASP A 234 -8.68 3.93 -25.23
CA ASP A 234 -7.40 3.81 -25.91
C ASP A 234 -6.82 5.19 -26.19
N ALA A 235 -5.52 5.37 -25.96
CA ALA A 235 -4.82 6.61 -26.31
C ALA A 235 -3.45 6.33 -26.91
N SER A 236 -3.09 7.12 -27.90
CA SER A 236 -1.74 7.16 -28.44
C SER A 236 -0.90 8.19 -27.69
N ILE A 237 0.30 7.80 -27.27
CA ILE A 237 1.31 8.69 -26.71
C ILE A 237 2.24 9.15 -27.83
N THR A 238 2.37 10.46 -28.00
CA THR A 238 3.15 11.09 -29.05
C THR A 238 4.57 11.43 -28.58
N GLU A 239 5.47 11.75 -29.51
CA GLU A 239 6.80 12.28 -29.17
C GLU A 239 6.71 13.56 -28.34
N GLN A 240 5.72 14.41 -28.63
CA GLN A 240 5.51 15.65 -27.87
C GLN A 240 5.09 15.36 -26.42
N ASP A 241 4.27 14.33 -26.20
CA ASP A 241 3.91 13.89 -24.84
C ASP A 241 5.15 13.39 -24.06
N CYS A 242 6.04 12.64 -24.72
CA CYS A 242 7.29 12.19 -24.13
C CYS A 242 8.24 13.36 -23.79
N LEU A 243 8.31 14.39 -24.63
CA LEU A 243 9.07 15.60 -24.33
C LEU A 243 8.49 16.33 -23.11
N GLN A 244 7.17 16.47 -23.02
CA GLN A 244 6.51 17.05 -21.85
C GLN A 244 6.76 16.22 -20.57
N LEU A 245 6.76 14.90 -20.67
CA LEU A 245 7.08 14.00 -19.55
C LEU A 245 8.52 14.22 -19.06
N THR A 246 9.47 14.39 -19.97
CA THR A 246 10.87 14.68 -19.63
C THR A 246 11.02 16.03 -18.93
N GLN A 247 10.31 17.06 -19.40
CA GLN A 247 10.27 18.37 -18.76
C GLN A 247 9.64 18.29 -17.36
N LEU A 248 8.54 17.54 -17.22
CA LEU A 248 7.90 17.28 -15.95
C LEU A 248 8.84 16.58 -14.97
N ARG A 249 9.58 15.55 -15.42
CA ARG A 249 10.59 14.85 -14.60
C ARG A 249 11.65 15.80 -14.07
N ARG A 250 12.18 16.67 -14.94
CA ARG A 250 13.16 17.69 -14.54
C ARG A 250 12.59 18.62 -13.46
N ARG A 251 11.37 19.13 -13.67
CA ARG A 251 10.71 20.02 -12.70
C ARG A 251 10.41 19.32 -11.38
N ALA A 252 9.95 18.08 -11.41
CA ALA A 252 9.72 17.28 -10.21
C ALA A 252 11.01 17.05 -9.41
N GLY A 253 12.15 16.89 -10.09
CA GLY A 253 13.46 16.77 -9.45
C GLY A 253 13.86 18.03 -8.67
N GLU A 254 13.46 19.21 -9.13
CA GLU A 254 13.68 20.46 -8.39
C GLU A 254 12.86 20.49 -7.08
N PHE A 255 11.63 19.98 -7.09
CA PHE A 255 10.77 19.91 -5.90
C PHE A 255 11.16 18.79 -4.93
N PHE A 256 11.81 17.73 -5.42
CA PHE A 256 12.33 16.63 -4.63
C PHE A 256 13.77 16.86 -4.12
N GLU A 257 14.43 17.90 -4.64
CA GLU A 257 15.84 18.22 -4.39
C GLU A 257 16.80 17.07 -4.76
N GLY A 258 16.50 16.39 -5.89
CA GLY A 258 17.33 15.28 -6.35
C GLY A 258 16.81 14.55 -7.59
N PRO A 259 17.53 13.52 -8.04
CA PRO A 259 17.09 12.72 -9.17
C PRO A 259 15.78 12.00 -8.86
N VAL A 260 14.88 11.99 -9.84
CA VAL A 260 13.58 11.31 -9.77
C VAL A 260 13.31 10.50 -11.01
N LEU A 261 12.49 9.48 -10.85
CA LEU A 261 11.88 8.71 -11.93
C LEU A 261 10.43 9.17 -12.09
N VAL A 262 9.96 9.20 -13.33
CA VAL A 262 8.59 9.51 -13.67
C VAL A 262 8.08 8.44 -14.63
N ARG A 263 6.95 7.81 -14.32
CA ARG A 263 6.33 6.78 -15.19
C ARG A 263 4.97 7.26 -15.65
N LEU A 264 4.69 7.09 -16.93
CA LEU A 264 3.36 7.28 -17.50
C LEU A 264 2.73 5.90 -17.76
N ASN A 265 1.67 5.59 -17.02
CA ASN A 265 0.81 4.45 -17.32
C ASN A 265 -0.32 4.89 -18.26
N SER A 266 -0.25 4.43 -19.49
CA SER A 266 -1.22 4.69 -20.56
C SER A 266 -2.09 3.48 -20.88
N SER A 267 -2.33 2.58 -19.91
CA SER A 267 -3.30 1.50 -20.06
C SER A 267 -4.71 2.04 -20.24
N ASP A 268 -5.58 1.27 -20.89
CA ASP A 268 -6.96 1.67 -21.16
C ASP A 268 -7.72 2.16 -19.93
N THR A 269 -7.46 1.55 -18.76
CA THR A 269 -8.08 1.94 -17.49
C THR A 269 -7.50 3.25 -16.94
N ALA A 270 -6.19 3.45 -17.06
CA ALA A 270 -5.52 4.68 -16.61
C ALA A 270 -5.94 5.88 -17.48
N VAL A 271 -5.99 5.67 -18.79
CA VAL A 271 -6.49 6.67 -19.76
C VAL A 271 -7.97 6.93 -19.54
N GLY A 272 -8.77 5.87 -19.36
CA GLY A 272 -10.19 5.97 -19.10
C GLY A 272 -10.48 6.82 -17.86
N PHE A 273 -9.78 6.58 -16.74
CA PHE A 273 -9.91 7.40 -15.54
C PHE A 273 -9.54 8.87 -15.79
N SER A 274 -8.41 9.12 -16.45
CA SER A 274 -7.95 10.48 -16.75
C SER A 274 -8.81 11.20 -17.81
N ALA A 275 -9.67 10.49 -18.53
CA ALA A 275 -10.61 11.03 -19.49
C ALA A 275 -11.98 11.38 -18.90
N LEU A 276 -12.25 11.04 -17.63
CA LEU A 276 -13.50 11.43 -16.95
C LEU A 276 -13.58 12.95 -16.84
N ASP A 277 -14.74 13.52 -17.02
CA ASP A 277 -14.95 14.97 -16.96
C ASP A 277 -14.58 15.58 -15.59
N ASN A 278 -14.76 14.80 -14.53
CA ASN A 278 -14.48 15.19 -13.14
C ASN A 278 -13.16 14.58 -12.58
N PHE A 279 -12.24 14.10 -13.44
CA PHE A 279 -11.01 13.44 -12.99
C PHE A 279 -10.16 14.28 -12.02
N GLU A 280 -10.14 15.61 -12.19
CA GLU A 280 -9.41 16.52 -11.31
C GLU A 280 -9.96 16.47 -9.87
N ASP A 281 -11.27 16.46 -9.71
CA ASP A 281 -11.89 16.31 -8.40
C ASP A 281 -11.62 14.92 -7.82
N LEU A 282 -11.82 13.85 -8.61
CA LEU A 282 -11.62 12.47 -8.17
C LEU A 282 -10.20 12.19 -7.69
N ILE A 283 -9.17 12.63 -8.44
CA ILE A 283 -7.76 12.35 -8.11
C ILE A 283 -7.29 13.08 -6.84
N THR A 284 -8.03 14.09 -6.39
CA THR A 284 -7.70 14.91 -5.21
C THR A 284 -8.49 14.56 -3.96
N ARG A 285 -9.41 13.58 -4.02
CA ARG A 285 -10.29 13.25 -2.88
C ARG A 285 -9.64 12.43 -1.78
N GLY A 286 -8.49 11.80 -2.01
CA GLY A 286 -7.76 11.02 -1.03
C GLY A 286 -7.60 9.54 -1.39
N PRO A 287 -6.72 8.82 -0.68
CA PRO A 287 -6.39 7.42 -0.93
C PRO A 287 -7.48 6.46 -0.46
N LEU A 288 -7.33 5.17 -0.83
CA LEU A 288 -8.20 4.08 -0.42
C LEU A 288 -8.20 3.88 1.09
N THR A 289 -7.01 3.83 1.68
CA THR A 289 -6.81 3.74 3.14
C THR A 289 -5.86 4.86 3.60
N PRO A 290 -5.98 5.33 4.86
CA PRO A 290 -5.17 6.45 5.34
C PRO A 290 -3.67 6.14 5.41
N ASP A 291 -3.27 4.91 5.67
CA ASP A 291 -1.87 4.48 5.67
C ASP A 291 -1.21 4.57 4.29
N HIS A 292 -1.98 4.55 3.21
CA HIS A 292 -1.45 4.78 1.86
C HIS A 292 -0.81 6.18 1.70
N THR A 293 -1.19 7.17 2.52
CA THR A 293 -0.60 8.52 2.48
C THR A 293 0.92 8.53 2.60
N ILE A 294 1.51 7.56 3.33
CA ILE A 294 2.96 7.41 3.44
C ILE A 294 3.64 7.20 2.07
N HIS A 295 2.93 6.55 1.14
CA HIS A 295 3.42 6.28 -0.21
C HIS A 295 2.95 7.32 -1.23
N THR A 296 1.68 7.75 -1.14
CA THR A 296 0.99 8.53 -2.17
C THR A 296 0.81 10.01 -1.81
N LYS A 297 1.09 10.41 -0.57
CA LYS A 297 0.57 11.64 0.03
C LYS A 297 -0.95 11.63 0.12
N ALA A 298 -1.54 12.71 0.66
CA ALA A 298 -2.97 12.79 0.88
C ALA A 298 -3.79 12.90 -0.42
N PHE A 299 -3.19 13.36 -1.53
CA PHE A 299 -3.89 13.53 -2.81
C PHE A 299 -2.92 13.56 -4.00
N GLY A 300 -3.44 13.31 -5.20
CA GLY A 300 -2.72 13.34 -6.46
C GLY A 300 -2.75 14.72 -7.15
N ALA A 301 -1.93 14.87 -8.19
CA ALA A 301 -1.90 16.02 -9.08
C ALA A 301 -2.86 15.82 -10.27
N ALA A 302 -3.45 16.91 -10.76
CA ALA A 302 -4.20 16.91 -12.01
C ALA A 302 -3.44 17.70 -13.07
N PHE A 303 -3.29 17.14 -14.27
CA PHE A 303 -2.59 17.72 -15.39
C PHE A 303 -3.49 17.73 -16.63
N HIS A 304 -3.51 18.86 -17.36
CA HIS A 304 -4.32 19.04 -18.57
C HIS A 304 -3.43 19.13 -19.82
N CYS A 305 -2.82 20.29 -20.05
CA CYS A 305 -2.10 20.56 -21.28
C CYS A 305 -0.57 20.56 -21.12
N ASN A 306 -0.07 21.06 -20.00
CA ASN A 306 1.38 21.18 -19.74
C ASN A 306 1.73 20.76 -18.31
N PRO A 307 1.97 19.45 -18.09
CA PRO A 307 2.20 18.93 -16.75
C PRO A 307 3.34 19.61 -15.99
N SER A 308 4.40 20.04 -16.68
CA SER A 308 5.56 20.66 -16.03
C SER A 308 5.25 22.04 -15.43
N LEU A 309 4.38 22.81 -16.08
CA LEU A 309 3.89 24.09 -15.55
C LEU A 309 2.80 23.89 -14.50
N GLU A 310 1.92 22.93 -14.73
CA GLU A 310 0.77 22.65 -13.85
C GLU A 310 1.20 21.97 -12.53
N LEU A 311 2.43 21.49 -12.44
CA LEU A 311 3.01 20.95 -11.20
C LEU A 311 3.01 21.99 -10.06
N GLU A 312 3.10 23.28 -10.39
CA GLU A 312 2.99 24.39 -9.44
C GLU A 312 1.62 24.40 -8.72
N ASN A 313 0.55 24.02 -9.42
CA ASN A 313 -0.79 23.94 -8.81
C ASN A 313 -0.84 22.93 -7.68
N PHE A 314 -0.14 21.77 -7.85
CA PHE A 314 -0.02 20.79 -6.79
C PHE A 314 0.78 21.34 -5.61
N ARG A 315 1.94 21.97 -5.88
CA ARG A 315 2.76 22.61 -4.83
C ARG A 315 1.91 23.55 -3.99
N ASP A 316 1.23 24.52 -4.63
CA ASP A 316 0.44 25.53 -3.93
C ASP A 316 -0.73 24.94 -3.12
N LYS A 317 -1.34 23.84 -3.63
CA LYS A 317 -2.37 23.08 -2.91
C LYS A 317 -1.78 22.34 -1.70
N TYR A 318 -0.57 21.75 -1.85
CA TYR A 318 0.07 20.97 -0.79
C TYR A 318 0.65 21.88 0.30
N GLU A 319 1.23 23.04 -0.05
CA GLU A 319 1.67 24.04 0.91
C GLU A 319 0.50 24.56 1.76
N ARG A 320 -0.64 24.87 1.14
CA ARG A 320 -1.86 25.27 1.87
C ARG A 320 -2.35 24.15 2.79
N TYR A 321 -2.43 22.92 2.29
CA TYR A 321 -2.81 21.76 3.10
C TYR A 321 -1.90 21.60 4.33
N PHE A 322 -0.59 21.79 4.17
CA PHE A 322 0.33 21.77 5.30
C PHE A 322 0.07 22.94 6.28
N VAL A 323 -0.03 24.17 5.79
CA VAL A 323 -0.25 25.35 6.65
C VAL A 323 -1.57 25.27 7.42
N ASP A 324 -2.61 24.73 6.80
CA ASP A 324 -3.94 24.61 7.41
C ASP A 324 -4.00 23.60 8.56
N HIS A 325 -3.08 22.63 8.61
CA HIS A 325 -3.17 21.49 9.55
C HIS A 325 -1.92 21.31 10.44
N ALA A 326 -0.78 21.93 10.10
CA ALA A 326 0.47 21.72 10.81
C ALA A 326 0.47 22.34 12.21
N SER A 327 1.00 21.57 13.18
CA SER A 327 1.37 22.09 14.50
C SER A 327 2.74 22.78 14.46
N GLU A 328 3.01 23.60 15.49
CA GLU A 328 4.29 24.28 15.64
C GLU A 328 5.48 23.30 15.67
N GLY A 329 6.50 23.58 14.86
CA GLY A 329 7.72 22.76 14.78
C GLY A 329 7.68 21.60 13.81
N LEU A 330 6.52 21.29 13.22
CA LEU A 330 6.42 20.23 12.21
C LEU A 330 7.09 20.66 10.91
N GLN A 331 7.84 19.76 10.28
CA GLN A 331 8.52 20.03 8.99
C GLN A 331 7.70 19.49 7.84
N MET A 332 7.49 20.30 6.82
CA MET A 332 6.80 19.90 5.60
C MET A 332 7.65 18.90 4.81
N LEU A 333 6.98 17.89 4.24
CA LEU A 333 7.58 16.96 3.29
C LEU A 333 7.91 17.69 1.96
N ASP A 334 8.72 17.04 1.11
CA ASP A 334 9.02 17.59 -0.22
C ASP A 334 7.74 17.92 -1.02
N LEU A 335 7.85 18.86 -1.96
CA LEU A 335 6.70 19.39 -2.71
C LEU A 335 6.35 18.58 -3.96
N MET A 336 7.06 17.48 -4.23
CA MET A 336 6.77 16.61 -5.38
C MET A 336 5.52 15.76 -5.11
N PRO A 337 4.55 15.68 -6.04
CA PRO A 337 3.48 14.70 -5.96
C PRO A 337 4.05 13.27 -6.04
N ARG A 338 3.31 12.29 -5.58
CA ARG A 338 3.68 10.88 -5.78
C ARG A 338 2.97 10.29 -7.00
N PHE A 339 1.83 10.85 -7.34
CA PHE A 339 1.07 10.47 -8.53
C PHE A 339 0.22 11.64 -9.04
N GLY A 340 -0.30 11.49 -10.25
CA GLY A 340 -1.25 12.41 -10.84
C GLY A 340 -1.96 11.80 -12.04
N ALA A 341 -3.01 12.46 -12.51
CA ALA A 341 -3.73 12.10 -13.73
C ALA A 341 -3.46 13.16 -14.80
N TRP A 342 -3.01 12.70 -15.97
CA TRP A 342 -2.84 13.55 -17.16
C TRP A 342 -4.01 13.32 -18.10
N GLN A 343 -4.81 14.37 -18.29
CA GLN A 343 -6.07 14.30 -19.02
C GLN A 343 -5.95 13.58 -20.36
N LYS A 344 -6.70 12.47 -20.52
CA LYS A 344 -6.73 11.61 -21.73
C LYS A 344 -5.38 10.97 -22.12
N LYS A 345 -4.39 10.98 -21.21
CA LYS A 345 -3.08 10.37 -21.44
C LYS A 345 -2.78 9.24 -20.45
N GLY A 346 -3.38 9.28 -19.26
CA GLY A 346 -3.22 8.24 -18.25
C GLY A 346 -2.80 8.76 -16.88
N LEU A 347 -2.11 7.91 -16.13
CA LEU A 347 -1.64 8.21 -14.78
C LEU A 347 -0.12 8.39 -14.77
N ILE A 348 0.35 9.36 -14.00
CA ILE A 348 1.77 9.64 -13.84
C ILE A 348 2.16 9.32 -12.40
N TYR A 349 3.29 8.64 -12.23
CA TYR A 349 3.86 8.29 -10.93
C TYR A 349 5.25 8.89 -10.77
N PHE A 350 5.61 9.28 -9.54
CA PHE A 350 6.86 9.96 -9.22
C PHE A 350 7.55 9.29 -8.04
N SER A 351 8.84 9.02 -8.16
CA SER A 351 9.64 8.47 -7.05
C SER A 351 11.13 8.70 -7.22
N GLY A 352 11.88 8.68 -6.12
CA GLY A 352 13.34 8.67 -6.14
C GLY A 352 13.96 7.32 -6.51
N ASN A 353 13.18 6.22 -6.56
CA ASN A 353 13.68 4.88 -6.94
C ASN A 353 12.56 4.00 -7.51
N VAL A 354 12.96 2.95 -8.24
CA VAL A 354 12.03 2.06 -8.95
C VAL A 354 11.14 1.27 -7.99
N LYS A 355 11.70 0.75 -6.90
CA LYS A 355 10.91 -0.04 -5.94
C LYS A 355 9.71 0.74 -5.42
N ARG A 356 9.95 1.98 -4.98
CA ARG A 356 8.87 2.85 -4.48
C ARG A 356 7.92 3.29 -5.60
N LEU A 357 8.44 3.47 -6.83
CA LEU A 357 7.61 3.80 -7.99
C LEU A 357 6.57 2.71 -8.25
N ASN A 358 6.98 1.43 -8.20
CA ASN A 358 6.09 0.29 -8.37
C ASN A 358 5.04 0.19 -7.25
N VAL A 359 5.44 0.46 -5.99
CA VAL A 359 4.52 0.51 -4.85
C VAL A 359 3.44 1.59 -5.05
N ILE A 360 3.84 2.79 -5.48
CA ILE A 360 2.92 3.90 -5.74
C ILE A 360 1.95 3.53 -6.87
N GLU A 361 2.46 2.99 -7.97
CA GLU A 361 1.64 2.58 -9.11
C GLU A 361 0.59 1.54 -8.72
N ASN A 362 0.99 0.53 -7.95
CA ASN A 362 0.08 -0.52 -7.47
C ASN A 362 -1.01 0.07 -6.55
N ILE A 363 -0.64 0.84 -5.52
CA ILE A 363 -1.59 1.48 -4.60
C ILE A 363 -2.58 2.39 -5.34
N VAL A 364 -2.08 3.20 -6.29
CA VAL A 364 -2.95 4.13 -7.04
C VAL A 364 -3.88 3.36 -7.98
N GLY A 365 -3.43 2.25 -8.56
CA GLY A 365 -4.28 1.36 -9.35
C GLY A 365 -5.51 0.88 -8.58
N HIS A 366 -5.32 0.41 -7.34
CA HIS A 366 -6.40 0.02 -6.44
C HIS A 366 -7.29 1.22 -6.05
N THR A 367 -6.67 2.36 -5.76
CA THR A 367 -7.39 3.58 -5.38
C THR A 367 -8.33 4.08 -6.50
N ILE A 368 -7.88 4.17 -7.76
CA ILE A 368 -8.73 4.63 -8.86
C ILE A 368 -9.86 3.64 -9.18
N LYS A 369 -9.62 2.33 -9.04
CA LYS A 369 -10.65 1.29 -9.14
C LYS A 369 -11.71 1.48 -8.07
N ALA A 370 -11.29 1.66 -6.81
CA ALA A 370 -12.18 1.90 -5.69
C ALA A 370 -13.01 3.18 -5.84
N ILE A 371 -12.40 4.27 -6.31
CA ILE A 371 -13.11 5.52 -6.60
C ILE A 371 -14.22 5.29 -7.62
N GLN A 372 -13.92 4.68 -8.78
CA GLN A 372 -14.91 4.43 -9.83
C GLN A 372 -16.05 3.52 -9.34
N LEU A 373 -15.74 2.47 -8.57
CA LEU A 373 -16.74 1.61 -7.95
C LEU A 373 -17.61 2.37 -6.96
N SER A 374 -17.03 3.24 -6.13
CA SER A 374 -17.78 4.03 -5.14
C SER A 374 -18.70 5.05 -5.77
N GLU A 375 -18.36 5.60 -6.94
CA GLU A 375 -19.27 6.50 -7.69
C GLU A 375 -20.60 5.79 -8.04
N THR A 376 -20.62 4.47 -8.22
CA THR A 376 -21.87 3.72 -8.47
C THR A 376 -22.77 3.54 -7.23
N ILE A 377 -22.25 3.81 -6.05
CA ILE A 377 -22.96 3.66 -4.76
C ILE A 377 -23.11 4.97 -3.99
N GLY A 378 -22.92 6.11 -4.65
CA GLY A 378 -23.18 7.44 -4.11
C GLY A 378 -21.99 8.39 -4.08
N GLY A 379 -20.83 7.96 -4.50
CA GLY A 379 -19.61 8.76 -4.62
C GLY A 379 -18.48 8.35 -3.67
N TRP A 380 -17.27 8.81 -3.99
CA TRP A 380 -16.09 8.60 -3.19
C TRP A 380 -15.97 9.60 -2.03
N CYS A 381 -15.86 9.09 -0.82
CA CYS A 381 -15.81 9.85 0.43
C CYS A 381 -14.64 9.36 1.28
N ALA A 382 -13.41 9.70 0.90
CA ALA A 382 -12.23 9.41 1.72
C ALA A 382 -12.29 10.17 3.06
N LEU A 383 -11.37 9.86 3.96
CA LEU A 383 -11.23 10.59 5.23
C LEU A 383 -11.06 12.10 5.01
N PRO A 384 -11.58 12.96 5.92
CA PRO A 384 -11.31 14.39 5.92
C PRO A 384 -9.81 14.69 5.89
N LYS A 385 -9.42 15.81 5.29
CA LYS A 385 -8.02 16.19 5.11
C LYS A 385 -7.24 16.30 6.42
N GLU A 386 -7.89 16.72 7.51
CA GLU A 386 -7.32 16.76 8.85
C GLU A 386 -6.87 15.37 9.30
N LYS A 387 -7.70 14.36 9.05
CA LYS A 387 -7.41 12.97 9.42
C LYS A 387 -6.35 12.34 8.54
N LEU A 388 -6.35 12.66 7.25
CA LEU A 388 -5.27 12.25 6.34
C LEU A 388 -3.93 12.89 6.75
N PHE A 389 -3.97 14.17 7.17
CA PHE A 389 -2.78 14.88 7.66
C PHE A 389 -2.20 14.24 8.92
N GLU A 390 -3.07 13.88 9.91
CA GLU A 390 -2.63 13.19 11.12
C GLU A 390 -1.83 11.92 10.79
N VAL A 391 -2.24 11.13 9.78
CA VAL A 391 -1.55 9.90 9.38
C VAL A 391 -0.31 10.20 8.52
N GLU A 392 -0.40 11.10 7.54
CA GLU A 392 0.71 11.44 6.66
C GLU A 392 1.92 11.99 7.43
N TYR A 393 1.66 12.79 8.48
CA TYR A 393 2.68 13.39 9.32
C TYR A 393 2.89 12.66 10.65
N TRP A 394 2.30 11.48 10.81
CA TRP A 394 2.49 10.67 12.00
C TRP A 394 3.94 10.24 12.16
N GLU A 395 4.53 10.49 13.34
CA GLU A 395 5.94 10.18 13.59
C GLU A 395 6.30 8.72 13.33
N LEU A 396 5.40 7.78 13.66
CA LEU A 396 5.61 6.34 13.45
C LEU A 396 5.63 5.98 11.95
N GLU A 397 4.81 6.61 11.14
CA GLU A 397 4.80 6.42 9.69
C GLU A 397 6.02 7.09 9.05
N GLN A 398 6.37 8.30 9.47
CA GLN A 398 7.55 9.00 8.99
C GLN A 398 8.86 8.26 9.35
N ALA A 399 8.90 7.57 10.50
CA ALA A 399 10.04 6.76 10.91
C ALA A 399 10.28 5.58 9.96
N LYS A 400 9.23 4.99 9.37
CA LYS A 400 9.35 3.92 8.36
C LYS A 400 10.07 4.41 7.10
N LEU A 401 9.90 5.69 6.72
CA LEU A 401 10.55 6.30 5.56
C LEU A 401 12.02 6.66 5.83
N LYS A 402 12.35 6.98 7.08
CA LYS A 402 13.69 7.41 7.51
C LYS A 402 14.66 6.24 7.75
N THR A 403 14.40 5.05 7.20
CA THR A 403 15.40 3.97 7.28
C THR A 403 16.70 4.46 6.64
N ASN A 404 17.79 4.48 7.42
CA ASN A 404 19.15 4.90 7.02
C ASN A 404 19.75 3.93 5.98
N LYS A 405 19.10 3.80 4.81
CA LYS A 405 19.72 3.13 3.67
C LYS A 405 20.65 4.13 3.02
N THR A 406 21.92 3.76 2.91
CA THR A 406 22.89 4.52 2.12
C THR A 406 22.31 4.66 0.71
N LYS A 407 22.12 5.92 0.26
CA LYS A 407 21.64 6.21 -1.09
C LYS A 407 22.65 5.62 -2.08
N LEU A 408 22.15 4.83 -3.04
CA LEU A 408 22.99 4.24 -4.08
C LEU A 408 23.45 5.33 -5.06
N THR A 409 24.61 5.11 -5.71
CA THR A 409 25.29 6.11 -6.55
C THR A 409 24.40 6.66 -7.68
N PHE A 410 23.61 5.78 -8.30
CA PHE A 410 22.76 6.14 -9.43
C PHE A 410 21.27 6.09 -9.11
N GLU A 411 20.89 6.11 -7.83
CA GLU A 411 19.48 6.08 -7.42
C GLU A 411 18.72 7.28 -7.98
N GLY A 412 17.60 7.01 -8.68
CA GLY A 412 16.77 8.00 -9.35
C GLY A 412 17.28 8.45 -10.72
N LYS A 413 18.41 7.92 -11.19
CA LYS A 413 18.92 8.16 -12.53
C LYS A 413 18.47 7.09 -13.52
N VAL A 414 18.40 7.45 -14.80
CA VAL A 414 18.01 6.57 -15.89
C VAL A 414 19.22 6.39 -16.84
N ALA A 415 19.63 5.15 -17.02
CA ALA A 415 20.68 4.78 -17.96
C ALA A 415 20.10 4.04 -19.18
N LEU A 416 20.67 4.28 -20.37
CA LEU A 416 20.37 3.52 -21.57
C LEU A 416 21.61 2.75 -21.99
N VAL A 417 21.45 1.43 -22.19
CA VAL A 417 22.54 0.53 -22.58
C VAL A 417 22.14 -0.20 -23.86
N THR A 418 22.95 -0.08 -24.92
CA THR A 418 22.82 -0.85 -26.16
C THR A 418 23.74 -2.06 -26.14
N GLY A 419 23.42 -3.12 -26.89
CA GLY A 419 24.14 -4.39 -26.82
C GLY A 419 24.02 -5.08 -25.48
N ALA A 420 22.84 -4.92 -24.85
CA ALA A 420 22.60 -5.29 -23.47
C ALA A 420 22.49 -6.81 -23.21
N ALA A 421 22.31 -7.63 -24.27
CA ALA A 421 22.11 -9.07 -24.12
C ALA A 421 23.42 -9.85 -23.91
N SER A 422 24.60 -9.23 -23.99
CA SER A 422 25.86 -9.95 -23.84
C SER A 422 27.05 -9.07 -23.49
N GLY A 423 28.11 -9.69 -22.95
CA GLY A 423 29.44 -9.11 -22.80
C GLY A 423 29.46 -7.81 -22.00
N ILE A 424 29.99 -6.72 -22.57
CA ILE A 424 30.16 -5.45 -21.87
C ILE A 424 28.78 -4.81 -21.58
N GLY A 425 27.82 -4.88 -22.52
CA GLY A 425 26.49 -4.32 -22.33
C GLY A 425 25.75 -4.98 -21.17
N GLU A 426 25.75 -6.31 -21.11
CA GLU A 426 25.13 -7.08 -20.01
C GLU A 426 25.76 -6.73 -18.64
N ALA A 427 27.09 -6.65 -18.59
CA ALA A 427 27.79 -6.26 -17.38
C ALA A 427 27.48 -4.82 -16.94
N CYS A 428 27.31 -3.89 -17.91
CA CYS A 428 26.90 -2.51 -17.62
C CYS A 428 25.46 -2.45 -17.05
N VAL A 429 24.50 -3.19 -17.64
CA VAL A 429 23.12 -3.25 -17.11
C VAL A 429 23.13 -3.74 -15.68
N THR A 430 23.81 -4.86 -15.42
CA THR A 430 23.89 -5.47 -14.09
C THR A 430 24.48 -4.50 -13.05
N GLU A 431 25.62 -3.86 -13.36
CA GLU A 431 26.29 -2.95 -12.42
C GLU A 431 25.48 -1.66 -12.20
N LEU A 432 24.95 -1.03 -13.26
CA LEU A 432 24.14 0.18 -13.13
C LEU A 432 22.88 -0.06 -12.30
N SER A 433 22.20 -1.20 -12.53
CA SER A 433 21.03 -1.61 -11.74
C SER A 433 21.42 -1.87 -10.27
N ALA A 434 22.52 -2.56 -10.00
CA ALA A 434 23.02 -2.80 -8.64
C ALA A 434 23.38 -1.49 -7.90
N GLN A 435 23.82 -0.46 -8.64
CA GLN A 435 24.10 0.88 -8.12
C GLN A 435 22.84 1.79 -8.05
N GLY A 436 21.64 1.24 -8.33
CA GLY A 436 20.36 1.92 -8.14
C GLY A 436 19.82 2.67 -9.35
N ALA A 437 20.46 2.58 -10.52
CA ALA A 437 19.90 3.15 -11.74
C ALA A 437 18.65 2.39 -12.20
N ALA A 438 17.71 3.11 -12.80
CA ALA A 438 16.74 2.53 -13.72
C ALA A 438 17.41 2.37 -15.08
N VAL A 439 17.34 1.17 -15.69
CA VAL A 439 18.08 0.89 -16.92
C VAL A 439 17.14 0.58 -18.07
N ILE A 440 17.32 1.26 -19.20
CA ILE A 440 16.71 0.94 -20.47
C ILE A 440 17.72 0.08 -21.25
N ALA A 441 17.48 -1.22 -21.29
CA ALA A 441 18.34 -2.19 -21.96
C ALA A 441 17.83 -2.47 -23.38
N LEU A 442 18.69 -2.23 -24.38
CA LEU A 442 18.39 -2.40 -25.79
C LEU A 442 19.32 -3.44 -26.42
N ASP A 443 18.75 -4.39 -27.14
CA ASP A 443 19.51 -5.36 -27.93
C ASP A 443 18.64 -5.88 -29.09
N ILE A 444 19.29 -6.42 -30.12
CA ILE A 444 18.62 -7.12 -31.21
C ILE A 444 18.19 -8.54 -30.81
N ASP A 445 18.79 -9.12 -29.77
CA ASP A 445 18.48 -10.46 -29.29
C ASP A 445 17.08 -10.50 -28.66
N PRO A 446 16.14 -11.32 -29.17
CA PRO A 446 14.80 -11.42 -28.63
C PRO A 446 14.73 -12.00 -27.20
N ARG A 447 15.81 -12.67 -26.73
CA ARG A 447 15.90 -13.23 -25.37
C ARG A 447 16.24 -12.19 -24.31
N LEU A 448 16.47 -10.93 -24.67
CA LEU A 448 16.84 -9.86 -23.75
C LEU A 448 15.89 -9.78 -22.52
N GLY A 449 14.59 -9.97 -22.73
CA GLY A 449 13.59 -9.96 -21.64
C GLY A 449 13.67 -11.16 -20.71
N GLU A 450 14.35 -12.24 -21.08
CA GLU A 450 14.59 -13.41 -20.23
C GLU A 450 15.83 -13.23 -19.34
N LEU A 451 16.77 -12.39 -19.77
CA LEU A 451 18.02 -12.14 -19.05
C LEU A 451 17.84 -11.23 -17.85
N PHE A 452 16.93 -10.27 -17.93
CA PHE A 452 16.69 -9.30 -16.87
C PHE A 452 15.22 -9.33 -16.46
N GLN A 453 14.96 -9.78 -15.23
CA GLN A 453 13.62 -9.89 -14.65
C GLN A 453 13.37 -8.80 -13.57
N GLU A 454 14.39 -8.02 -13.23
CA GLU A 454 14.34 -6.98 -12.23
C GLU A 454 13.50 -5.80 -12.75
N SER A 455 12.60 -5.29 -11.92
CA SER A 455 11.76 -4.13 -12.28
C SER A 455 12.53 -2.84 -12.54
N SER A 456 13.83 -2.80 -12.16
CA SER A 456 14.75 -1.70 -12.45
C SER A 456 15.27 -1.70 -13.89
N VAL A 457 15.04 -2.77 -14.65
CA VAL A 457 15.50 -2.92 -16.03
C VAL A 457 14.29 -3.02 -16.96
N PHE A 458 14.12 -2.03 -17.81
CA PHE A 458 13.16 -2.05 -18.91
C PHE A 458 13.87 -2.59 -20.16
N THR A 459 13.46 -3.75 -20.65
CA THR A 459 14.05 -4.43 -21.81
C THR A 459 13.24 -4.14 -23.07
N GLN A 460 13.92 -3.80 -24.17
CA GLN A 460 13.30 -3.57 -25.46
C GLN A 460 14.17 -4.12 -26.58
N GLN A 461 13.60 -5.00 -27.41
CA GLN A 461 14.28 -5.43 -28.63
C GLN A 461 14.42 -4.23 -29.59
N CYS A 462 15.65 -3.99 -30.07
CA CYS A 462 15.98 -2.83 -30.88
C CYS A 462 17.15 -3.12 -31.78
N ASP A 463 16.99 -2.91 -33.09
CA ASP A 463 18.10 -2.83 -34.05
C ASP A 463 18.62 -1.38 -34.07
N VAL A 464 19.80 -1.15 -33.51
CA VAL A 464 20.41 0.18 -33.45
C VAL A 464 20.83 0.74 -34.82
N THR A 465 20.72 -0.03 -35.89
CA THR A 465 20.91 0.47 -37.26
C THR A 465 19.60 1.00 -37.86
N SER A 466 18.46 0.71 -37.22
CA SER A 466 17.13 1.20 -37.60
C SER A 466 16.74 2.45 -36.79
N THR A 467 16.64 3.60 -37.46
CA THR A 467 16.19 4.85 -36.83
C THR A 467 14.79 4.70 -36.22
N ALA A 468 13.90 3.96 -36.88
CA ALA A 468 12.54 3.73 -36.38
C ALA A 468 12.53 2.93 -35.08
N ASP A 469 13.36 1.88 -34.96
CA ASP A 469 13.48 1.07 -33.75
C ASP A 469 14.06 1.88 -32.60
N ILE A 470 15.08 2.70 -32.87
CA ILE A 470 15.66 3.60 -31.86
C ILE A 470 14.59 4.57 -31.35
N GLN A 471 13.86 5.25 -32.25
CA GLN A 471 12.80 6.18 -31.85
C GLN A 471 11.72 5.49 -31.01
N ALA A 472 11.22 4.34 -31.45
CA ALA A 472 10.21 3.58 -30.70
C ALA A 472 10.71 3.15 -29.32
N SER A 473 11.96 2.69 -29.22
CA SER A 473 12.58 2.27 -27.97
C SER A 473 12.78 3.44 -27.01
N LEU A 474 13.22 4.59 -27.49
CA LEU A 474 13.36 5.81 -26.69
C LEU A 474 12.01 6.29 -26.16
N LEU A 475 10.95 6.32 -26.98
CA LEU A 475 9.62 6.73 -26.54
C LEU A 475 9.10 5.84 -25.42
N ARG A 476 9.23 4.51 -25.56
CA ARG A 476 8.83 3.54 -24.53
C ARG A 476 9.66 3.69 -23.26
N GLY A 477 10.98 3.84 -23.37
CA GLY A 477 11.87 4.05 -22.23
C GLY A 477 11.54 5.35 -21.49
N VAL A 478 11.24 6.43 -22.20
CA VAL A 478 10.80 7.71 -21.60
C VAL A 478 9.45 7.57 -20.92
N GLN A 479 8.49 6.86 -21.49
CA GLN A 479 7.22 6.57 -20.82
C GLN A 479 7.44 5.79 -19.52
N HIS A 480 8.41 4.87 -19.49
CA HIS A 480 8.67 3.98 -18.37
C HIS A 480 9.43 4.64 -17.22
N PHE A 481 10.38 5.56 -17.52
CA PHE A 481 11.25 6.18 -16.50
C PHE A 481 11.33 7.72 -16.58
N GLY A 482 10.68 8.35 -17.55
CA GLY A 482 10.54 9.79 -17.65
C GLY A 482 11.71 10.52 -18.36
N GLY A 483 12.74 9.83 -18.83
CA GLY A 483 13.87 10.47 -19.51
C GLY A 483 15.17 9.66 -19.44
N LEU A 484 16.30 10.32 -19.72
CA LEU A 484 17.64 9.73 -19.74
C LEU A 484 18.64 10.63 -19.02
N ASP A 485 19.62 10.03 -18.33
CA ASP A 485 20.72 10.71 -17.65
C ASP A 485 22.09 10.19 -18.10
N ILE A 486 22.20 8.91 -18.49
CA ILE A 486 23.47 8.19 -18.78
C ILE A 486 23.31 7.40 -20.06
#